data_6b17cb68a8e124e8bf2b1aafd74cfe29
#
_entry.id   6b17cb68a8e124e8bf2b1aafd74cfe29
#
_cell.length_a   1.000
_cell.length_b   1.000
_cell.length_c   1.000
_cell.angle_alpha   90.00
_cell.angle_beta   90.00
_cell.angle_gamma   90.00
#
_symmetry.space_group_name_H-M   'P 1'
#
loop_
_entity.id
_entity.type
_entity.pdbx_description
1 polymer ?
#
loop_
_entity_poly.entity_id
_entity_poly.type
_entity_poly.pdbx_seq_one_letter_code
_entity_poly.pdbx_strand_id
1 'polypeptide(L)'
;METWSPFDIYSHALRELFRDREESANVWEENESIMFPILDQYQKEAYWSLVKIANRFGGAFLCDGVGLGKTFVGLMLVERMGREKKHVVLFAPKGAKEGVWDPKLRELLPDLFGTDFSNLAVFSHTDLNREGEWPERFKRIAEIADVI
;
A
#
# COMPACT_ATOMS: atom_id res chain seq x y z
N MET A 1 -39.54 -18.04 -3.61
CA MET A 1 -38.61 -16.91 -3.46
C MET A 1 -38.28 -16.82 -1.98
N GLU A 2 -37.15 -17.33 -1.54
CA GLU A 2 -36.74 -17.25 -0.13
C GLU A 2 -36.42 -15.78 0.19
N THR A 3 -37.17 -15.22 1.11
CA THR A 3 -36.93 -13.87 1.61
C THR A 3 -35.93 -13.98 2.76
N TRP A 4 -34.74 -13.47 2.55
CA TRP A 4 -33.71 -13.42 3.59
C TRP A 4 -34.15 -12.56 4.75
N SER A 5 -34.02 -13.06 5.97
CA SER A 5 -34.25 -12.26 7.17
C SER A 5 -33.13 -11.22 7.33
N PRO A 6 -33.37 -10.14 8.09
CA PRO A 6 -32.30 -9.16 8.41
C PRO A 6 -31.07 -9.81 9.03
N PHE A 7 -31.25 -10.88 9.83
CA PHE A 7 -30.16 -11.63 10.42
C PHE A 7 -29.37 -12.44 9.38
N ASP A 8 -30.05 -13.03 8.38
CA ASP A 8 -29.38 -13.75 7.30
C ASP A 8 -28.53 -12.80 6.43
N ILE A 9 -29.06 -11.61 6.12
CA ILE A 9 -28.35 -10.57 5.39
C ILE A 9 -27.12 -10.13 6.18
N TYR A 10 -27.26 -9.86 7.47
CA TYR A 10 -26.17 -9.47 8.35
C TYR A 10 -25.10 -10.57 8.47
N SER A 11 -25.53 -11.81 8.71
CA SER A 11 -24.64 -12.97 8.82
C SER A 11 -23.89 -13.24 7.52
N HIS A 12 -24.57 -13.08 6.38
CA HIS A 12 -23.95 -13.25 5.07
C HIS A 12 -22.96 -12.14 4.79
N ALA A 13 -23.31 -10.89 5.06
CA ALA A 13 -22.40 -9.75 4.92
C ALA A 13 -21.15 -9.91 5.80
N LEU A 14 -21.30 -10.36 7.05
CA LEU A 14 -20.16 -10.67 7.91
C LEU A 14 -19.33 -11.83 7.37
N ARG A 15 -19.95 -12.91 6.92
CA ARG A 15 -19.22 -14.03 6.31
C ARG A 15 -18.43 -13.58 5.07
N GLU A 16 -19.03 -12.79 4.20
CA GLU A 16 -18.33 -12.24 3.03
C GLU A 16 -17.20 -11.29 3.44
N LEU A 17 -17.41 -10.47 4.47
CA LEU A 17 -16.38 -9.57 4.98
C LEU A 17 -15.19 -10.32 5.61
N PHE A 18 -15.45 -11.46 6.27
CA PHE A 18 -14.46 -12.24 7.01
C PHE A 18 -14.00 -13.51 6.27
N ARG A 19 -14.66 -13.91 5.19
CA ARG A 19 -14.37 -15.12 4.41
C ARG A 19 -12.90 -15.22 3.97
N ASP A 20 -12.27 -14.07 3.81
CA ASP A 20 -10.96 -13.97 3.20
C ASP A 20 -9.86 -13.60 4.21
N ARG A 21 -10.13 -13.71 5.52
CA ARG A 21 -9.11 -13.59 6.56
C ARG A 21 -8.21 -14.83 6.69
N GLU A 22 -8.57 -15.91 6.01
CA GLU A 22 -7.77 -17.14 5.93
C GLU A 22 -6.87 -17.18 4.69
N GLU A 23 -6.48 -16.04 4.13
CA GLU A 23 -5.46 -16.03 3.09
C GLU A 23 -4.12 -16.42 3.70
N SER A 24 -3.61 -17.54 3.24
CA SER A 24 -2.24 -17.95 3.53
C SER A 24 -1.27 -17.02 2.78
N ALA A 25 -0.16 -16.71 3.41
CA ALA A 25 0.92 -15.97 2.77
C ALA A 25 1.32 -16.63 1.44
N ASN A 26 1.59 -15.83 0.44
CA ASN A 26 2.19 -16.33 -0.80
C ASN A 26 3.62 -16.80 -0.53
N VAL A 27 4.09 -17.75 -1.30
CA VAL A 27 5.43 -18.34 -1.15
C VAL A 27 6.53 -17.27 -1.12
N TRP A 28 6.42 -16.20 -1.92
CA TRP A 28 7.38 -15.11 -1.93
C TRP A 28 7.31 -14.23 -0.67
N GLU A 29 6.12 -14.03 -0.11
CA GLU A 29 5.94 -13.25 1.14
C GLU A 29 6.68 -13.90 2.29
N GLU A 30 6.61 -15.24 2.38
CA GLU A 30 7.28 -16.00 3.43
C GLU A 30 8.80 -16.13 3.24
N ASN A 31 9.25 -16.30 1.99
CA ASN A 31 10.63 -16.72 1.73
C ASN A 31 11.54 -15.61 1.19
N GLU A 32 10.98 -14.56 0.56
CA GLU A 32 11.76 -13.57 -0.17
C GLU A 32 11.49 -12.14 0.29
N SER A 33 10.35 -11.86 0.96
CA SER A 33 9.99 -10.52 1.38
C SER A 33 10.84 -10.04 2.56
N ILE A 34 11.31 -8.81 2.47
CA ILE A 34 12.00 -8.11 3.55
C ILE A 34 10.99 -7.62 4.59
N MET A 35 9.85 -7.12 4.12
CA MET A 35 8.84 -6.50 4.99
C MET A 35 7.94 -7.49 5.70
N PHE A 36 7.58 -8.61 5.05
CA PHE A 36 6.61 -9.54 5.60
C PHE A 36 6.96 -10.12 6.99
N PRO A 37 8.22 -10.53 7.28
CA PRO A 37 8.60 -11.00 8.61
C PRO A 37 8.61 -9.87 9.68
N ILE A 38 8.67 -8.60 9.27
CA ILE A 38 8.66 -7.44 10.17
C ILE A 38 7.24 -7.10 10.63
N LEU A 39 6.21 -7.48 9.85
CA LEU A 39 4.82 -7.18 10.16
C LEU A 39 4.28 -8.05 11.29
N ASP A 40 3.56 -7.41 12.20
CA ASP A 40 2.70 -8.11 13.17
C ASP A 40 1.51 -8.79 12.46
N GLN A 41 0.88 -9.75 13.11
CA GLN A 41 -0.21 -10.53 12.52
C GLN A 41 -1.37 -9.62 12.02
N TYR A 42 -1.79 -8.64 12.82
CA TYR A 42 -2.86 -7.71 12.41
C TYR A 42 -2.47 -6.82 11.21
N GLN A 43 -1.18 -6.48 11.06
CA GLN A 43 -0.67 -5.73 9.92
C GLN A 43 -0.65 -6.58 8.65
N LYS A 44 -0.35 -7.88 8.75
CA LYS A 44 -0.47 -8.84 7.64
C LYS A 44 -1.91 -8.97 7.17
N GLU A 45 -2.85 -9.09 8.09
CA GLU A 45 -4.28 -9.12 7.79
C GLU A 45 -4.76 -7.82 7.12
N ALA A 46 -4.30 -6.67 7.62
CA ALA A 46 -4.60 -5.38 7.01
C ALA A 46 -4.03 -5.27 5.58
N TYR A 47 -2.79 -5.70 5.37
CA TYR A 47 -2.14 -5.73 4.07
C TYR A 47 -2.91 -6.59 3.06
N TRP A 48 -3.25 -7.84 3.40
CA TRP A 48 -4.02 -8.71 2.50
C TRP A 48 -5.40 -8.14 2.21
N SER A 49 -6.08 -7.60 3.20
CA SER A 49 -7.38 -6.94 3.02
C SER A 49 -7.29 -5.76 2.06
N LEU A 50 -6.24 -4.91 2.18
CA LEU A 50 -6.00 -3.78 1.27
C LEU A 50 -5.78 -4.25 -0.17
N VAL A 51 -4.92 -5.23 -0.38
CA VAL A 51 -4.64 -5.80 -1.72
C VAL A 51 -5.91 -6.32 -2.35
N LYS A 52 -6.71 -7.06 -1.60
CA LYS A 52 -7.97 -7.64 -2.09
C LYS A 52 -8.99 -6.57 -2.45
N ILE A 53 -9.20 -5.60 -1.55
CA ILE A 53 -10.16 -4.50 -1.78
C ILE A 53 -9.70 -3.67 -2.98
N ALA A 54 -8.41 -3.34 -3.07
CA ALA A 54 -7.86 -2.58 -4.18
C ALA A 54 -8.03 -3.31 -5.52
N ASN A 55 -7.78 -4.62 -5.57
CA ASN A 55 -7.98 -5.43 -6.77
C ASN A 55 -9.45 -5.49 -7.22
N ARG A 56 -10.38 -5.46 -6.26
CA ARG A 56 -11.82 -5.53 -6.56
C ARG A 56 -12.41 -4.17 -6.95
N PHE A 57 -11.98 -3.10 -6.31
CA PHE A 57 -12.62 -1.79 -6.40
C PHE A 57 -11.73 -0.69 -6.99
N GLY A 58 -10.49 -0.99 -7.35
CA GLY A 58 -9.52 -0.02 -7.87
C GLY A 58 -8.88 0.88 -6.82
N GLY A 59 -9.14 0.64 -5.53
CA GLY A 59 -8.55 1.39 -4.43
C GLY A 59 -9.01 0.88 -3.08
N ALA A 60 -8.29 1.25 -2.03
CA ALA A 60 -8.59 0.86 -0.64
C ALA A 60 -8.15 1.93 0.37
N PHE A 61 -8.77 1.94 1.54
CA PHE A 61 -8.41 2.78 2.68
C PHE A 61 -8.00 1.94 3.88
N LEU A 62 -6.92 2.34 4.55
CA LEU A 62 -6.50 1.79 5.83
C LEU A 62 -6.86 2.77 6.95
N CYS A 63 -7.94 2.49 7.67
CA CYS A 63 -8.52 3.37 8.70
C CYS A 63 -8.15 2.96 10.13
N ASP A 64 -7.03 2.30 10.34
CA ASP A 64 -6.57 1.90 11.67
C ASP A 64 -6.20 3.09 12.55
N GLY A 65 -6.21 2.87 13.86
CA GLY A 65 -5.83 3.89 14.85
C GLY A 65 -4.43 4.45 14.66
N VAL A 66 -4.18 5.62 15.24
CA VAL A 66 -2.86 6.24 15.23
C VAL A 66 -1.87 5.36 15.99
N GLY A 67 -0.65 5.22 15.47
CA GLY A 67 0.42 4.44 16.14
C GLY A 67 0.43 2.94 15.82
N LEU A 68 -0.55 2.40 15.09
CA LEU A 68 -0.61 0.97 14.75
C LEU A 68 0.30 0.56 13.57
N GLY A 69 1.27 1.39 13.21
CA GLY A 69 2.30 1.01 12.25
C GLY A 69 1.85 0.96 10.79
N LYS A 70 0.86 1.79 10.39
CA LYS A 70 0.40 1.90 8.99
C LYS A 70 1.51 2.08 7.98
N THR A 71 2.61 2.73 8.36
CA THR A 71 3.80 2.91 7.52
C THR A 71 4.41 1.57 7.11
N PHE A 72 4.46 0.59 8.01
CA PHE A 72 5.00 -0.75 7.70
C PHE A 72 4.09 -1.50 6.72
N VAL A 73 2.77 -1.37 6.87
CA VAL A 73 1.81 -1.91 5.89
C VAL A 73 2.01 -1.25 4.52
N GLY A 74 2.20 0.07 4.51
CA GLY A 74 2.49 0.82 3.27
C GLY A 74 3.82 0.39 2.63
N LEU A 75 4.88 0.17 3.41
CA LEU A 75 6.17 -0.34 2.91
C LEU A 75 6.03 -1.75 2.32
N MET A 76 5.22 -2.61 2.95
CA MET A 76 4.90 -3.94 2.41
C MET A 76 4.19 -3.85 1.06
N LEU A 77 3.26 -2.91 0.89
CA LEU A 77 2.61 -2.65 -0.39
C LEU A 77 3.61 -2.17 -1.44
N VAL A 78 4.51 -1.25 -1.08
CA VAL A 78 5.58 -0.76 -1.98
C VAL A 78 6.49 -1.90 -2.41
N GLU A 79 6.90 -2.79 -1.49
CA GLU A 79 7.71 -3.97 -1.82
C GLU A 79 6.98 -4.88 -2.82
N ARG A 80 5.71 -5.18 -2.56
CA ARG A 80 4.89 -5.99 -3.48
C ARG A 80 4.82 -5.37 -4.87
N MET A 81 4.49 -4.08 -4.94
CA MET A 81 4.38 -3.36 -6.22
C MET A 81 5.71 -3.32 -6.96
N GLY A 82 6.83 -3.12 -6.24
CA GLY A 82 8.17 -3.19 -6.81
C GLY A 82 8.49 -4.56 -7.40
N ARG A 83 8.13 -5.63 -6.69
CA ARG A 83 8.25 -7.00 -7.19
C ARG A 83 7.41 -7.25 -8.47
N GLU A 84 6.21 -6.70 -8.51
CA GLU A 84 5.33 -6.75 -9.68
C GLU A 84 5.77 -5.80 -10.80
N LYS A 85 6.88 -5.08 -10.63
CA LYS A 85 7.44 -4.08 -11.56
C LYS A 85 6.46 -2.96 -11.93
N LYS A 86 5.57 -2.63 -11.01
CA LYS A 86 4.61 -1.54 -11.17
C LYS A 86 5.25 -0.19 -10.89
N HIS A 87 4.78 0.83 -11.59
CA HIS A 87 5.14 2.22 -11.31
C HIS A 87 4.27 2.75 -10.18
N VAL A 88 4.90 3.13 -9.08
CA VAL A 88 4.24 3.55 -7.84
C VAL A 88 4.52 5.02 -7.56
N VAL A 89 3.48 5.77 -7.25
CA VAL A 89 3.60 7.13 -6.72
C VAL A 89 3.17 7.12 -5.26
N LEU A 90 4.07 7.57 -4.39
CA LEU A 90 3.81 7.73 -2.97
C LEU A 90 3.69 9.20 -2.61
N PHE A 91 2.54 9.59 -2.06
CA PHE A 91 2.33 10.92 -1.51
C PHE A 91 2.39 10.91 0.01
N ALA A 92 3.20 11.81 0.57
CA ALA A 92 3.27 12.01 2.01
C ALA A 92 3.40 13.49 2.36
N PRO A 93 2.95 13.93 3.55
CA PRO A 93 3.30 15.26 4.06
C PRO A 93 4.82 15.41 4.12
N LYS A 94 5.35 16.62 3.88
CA LYS A 94 6.80 16.87 3.80
C LYS A 94 7.56 16.32 5.01
N GLY A 95 7.08 16.58 6.23
CA GLY A 95 7.71 16.08 7.45
C GLY A 95 7.70 14.54 7.55
N ALA A 96 6.63 13.89 7.10
CA ALA A 96 6.55 12.43 7.06
C ALA A 96 7.44 11.85 5.94
N LYS A 97 7.50 12.50 4.78
CA LYS A 97 8.41 12.10 3.69
C LYS A 97 9.86 12.10 4.18
N GLU A 98 10.34 13.24 4.67
CA GLU A 98 11.74 13.42 5.08
C GLU A 98 12.11 12.67 6.37
N GLY A 99 11.18 12.59 7.33
CA GLY A 99 11.42 12.01 8.66
C GLY A 99 11.09 10.52 8.81
N VAL A 100 10.27 9.97 7.93
CA VAL A 100 9.78 8.60 8.06
C VAL A 100 9.98 7.79 6.79
N TRP A 101 9.40 8.24 5.66
CA TRP A 101 9.37 7.41 4.45
C TRP A 101 10.75 7.29 3.79
N ASP A 102 11.43 8.40 3.52
CA ASP A 102 12.74 8.37 2.87
C ASP A 102 13.80 7.58 3.67
N PRO A 103 13.92 7.75 5.01
CA PRO A 103 14.82 6.92 5.80
C PRO A 103 14.47 5.44 5.78
N LYS A 104 13.19 5.09 5.96
CA LYS A 104 12.77 3.68 5.99
C LYS A 104 12.89 2.99 4.63
N LEU A 105 12.59 3.68 3.55
CA LEU A 105 12.77 3.15 2.20
C LEU A 105 14.25 2.85 1.92
N ARG A 106 15.16 3.76 2.31
CA ARG A 106 16.61 3.55 2.14
C ARG A 106 17.15 2.42 3.00
N GLU A 107 16.61 2.27 4.20
CA GLU A 107 17.05 1.24 5.15
C GLU A 107 16.52 -0.15 4.77
N LEU A 108 15.22 -0.25 4.46
CA LEU A 108 14.52 -1.53 4.32
C LEU A 108 14.39 -1.97 2.86
N LEU A 109 14.24 -1.05 1.94
CA LEU A 109 13.99 -1.32 0.52
C LEU A 109 14.95 -0.51 -0.38
N PRO A 110 16.28 -0.61 -0.17
CA PRO A 110 17.25 0.21 -0.91
C PRO A 110 17.22 -0.04 -2.42
N ASP A 111 16.91 -1.25 -2.85
CA ASP A 111 16.84 -1.62 -4.27
C ASP A 111 15.66 -0.97 -5.00
N LEU A 112 14.64 -0.55 -4.27
CA LEU A 112 13.47 0.13 -4.83
C LEU A 112 13.59 1.65 -4.77
N PHE A 113 14.53 2.19 -3.95
CA PHE A 113 14.66 3.60 -3.69
C PHE A 113 16.00 4.15 -4.15
N GLY A 114 15.96 5.23 -4.93
CA GLY A 114 17.17 6.00 -5.28
C GLY A 114 17.96 5.50 -6.48
N THR A 115 17.42 4.59 -7.27
CA THR A 115 17.99 4.21 -8.58
C THR A 115 17.27 4.97 -9.70
N ASP A 116 17.98 5.31 -10.79
CA ASP A 116 17.39 5.94 -11.97
C ASP A 116 16.33 5.05 -12.66
N PHE A 117 16.31 3.78 -12.31
CA PHE A 117 15.35 2.77 -12.80
C PHE A 117 14.29 2.40 -11.74
N SER A 118 14.23 3.13 -10.62
CA SER A 118 13.21 2.82 -9.61
C SER A 118 11.83 3.21 -10.12
N ASN A 119 10.91 2.25 -10.07
CA ASN A 119 9.51 2.49 -10.40
C ASN A 119 8.75 3.20 -9.26
N LEU A 120 9.46 3.67 -8.24
CA LEU A 120 8.90 4.39 -7.09
C LEU A 120 9.26 5.86 -7.13
N ALA A 121 8.26 6.72 -7.18
CA ALA A 121 8.39 8.16 -7.02
C ALA A 121 7.73 8.63 -5.72
N VAL A 122 8.47 9.38 -4.91
CA VAL A 122 7.96 9.90 -3.61
C VAL A 122 7.81 11.42 -3.69
N PHE A 123 6.59 11.90 -3.52
CA PHE A 123 6.24 13.33 -3.55
C PHE A 123 5.68 13.80 -2.21
N SER A 124 5.82 15.09 -1.96
CA SER A 124 5.06 15.78 -0.92
C SER A 124 4.03 16.72 -1.54
N HIS A 125 3.03 17.10 -0.76
CA HIS A 125 2.03 18.09 -1.23
C HIS A 125 2.66 19.43 -1.59
N THR A 126 3.76 19.80 -0.93
CA THR A 126 4.48 21.04 -1.21
C THR A 126 5.22 20.99 -2.54
N ASP A 127 5.56 19.80 -3.03
CA ASP A 127 6.23 19.64 -4.32
C ASP A 127 5.30 20.00 -5.48
N LEU A 128 3.99 19.78 -5.32
CA LEU A 128 2.96 20.12 -6.33
C LEU A 128 2.69 21.62 -6.42
N ASN A 129 2.91 22.36 -5.33
CA ASN A 129 2.67 23.81 -5.25
C ASN A 129 3.91 24.65 -5.56
N ARG A 130 5.05 24.02 -5.85
CA ARG A 130 6.27 24.74 -6.25
C ARG A 130 6.18 25.17 -7.70
N GLU A 131 6.57 26.43 -7.97
CA GLU A 131 6.84 26.88 -9.32
C GLU A 131 8.06 26.14 -9.88
N GLY A 132 8.00 25.69 -11.15
CA GLY A 132 9.10 25.02 -11.83
C GLY A 132 8.77 23.61 -12.34
N GLU A 133 9.75 22.73 -12.37
CA GLU A 133 9.66 21.41 -13.01
C GLU A 133 8.81 20.37 -12.27
N TRP A 134 8.50 20.58 -10.99
CA TRP A 134 7.83 19.57 -10.15
C TRP A 134 6.42 19.19 -10.61
N PRO A 135 5.53 20.15 -10.97
CA PRO A 135 4.20 19.81 -11.46
C PRO A 135 4.25 19.03 -12.78
N GLU A 136 5.15 19.41 -13.68
CA GLU A 136 5.31 18.72 -14.96
C GLU A 136 5.93 17.32 -14.80
N ARG A 137 6.88 17.19 -13.87
CA ARG A 137 7.44 15.88 -13.49
C ARG A 137 6.37 14.96 -12.93
N PHE A 138 5.52 15.48 -12.04
CA PHE A 138 4.41 14.72 -11.47
C PHE A 138 3.43 14.27 -12.55
N LYS A 139 3.00 15.15 -13.46
CA LYS A 139 2.11 14.79 -14.55
C LYS A 139 2.66 13.63 -15.38
N ARG A 140 3.92 13.72 -15.80
CA ARG A 140 4.57 12.66 -16.58
C ARG A 140 4.62 11.32 -15.84
N ILE A 141 4.91 11.35 -14.55
CA ILE A 141 4.95 10.14 -13.72
C ILE A 141 3.55 9.59 -13.49
N ALA A 142 2.56 10.45 -13.22
CA ALA A 142 1.18 10.04 -13.00
C ALA A 142 0.54 9.39 -14.24
N GLU A 143 0.94 9.79 -15.45
CA GLU A 143 0.48 9.17 -16.70
C GLU A 143 0.92 7.71 -16.86
N ILE A 144 2.04 7.33 -16.26
CA ILE A 144 2.59 5.96 -16.33
C ILE A 144 2.42 5.18 -15.03
N ALA A 145 1.91 5.82 -13.98
CA ALA A 145 1.75 5.18 -12.68
C ALA A 145 0.65 4.11 -12.72
N ASP A 146 0.97 2.93 -12.20
CA ASP A 146 0.01 1.85 -12.00
C ASP A 146 -0.72 2.01 -10.66
N VAL A 147 -0.06 2.65 -9.69
CA VAL A 147 -0.55 2.84 -8.31
C VAL A 147 -0.18 4.23 -7.79
N ILE A 148 -1.15 4.91 -7.19
CA ILE A 148 -0.97 6.20 -6.51
C ILE A 148 -1.53 6.09 -5.09
#